data_925bdc5d0cf765b99c80ab1ad54bb383
#
_entry.id   925bdc5d0cf765b99c80ab1ad54bb383
#
_cell.length_a   1.000
_cell.length_b   1.000
_cell.length_c   1.000
_cell.angle_alpha   90.00
_cell.angle_beta   90.00
_cell.angle_gamma   90.00
#
_symmetry.space_group_name_H-M   'P 1'
#
loop_
_entity.id
_entity.type
_entity.pdbx_description
1 polymer ?
#
loop_
_entity_poly.entity_id
_entity_poly.type
_entity_poly.pdbx_seq_one_letter_code
_entity_poly.pdbx_strand_id
1 'polypeptide(L)'
;MKRKMLKLSEATRVVYKRRKNGTKSATNFLIGMKHNIKALGDLPVNKITRPMVNKMMDILKAEHKNSNAVINQKMGYLRVVLQEMEEDGYIEMIKMPKPRPTKNTKVHYLTKDMEDELLSWLLDHD
;
A
#
# COMPACT_ATOMS: atom_id res chain seq x y z
N MET A 1 -7.58 -1.15 30.82
CA MET A 1 -7.63 -2.38 30.01
C MET A 1 -6.72 -2.22 28.81
N LYS A 2 -5.80 -3.15 28.63
CA LYS A 2 -4.90 -3.08 27.48
C LYS A 2 -5.63 -3.49 26.21
N ARG A 3 -5.49 -2.66 25.20
CA ARG A 3 -6.06 -2.95 23.89
C ARG A 3 -5.24 -4.05 23.22
N LYS A 4 -5.92 -5.05 22.69
CA LYS A 4 -5.23 -6.10 21.94
C LYS A 4 -4.67 -5.53 20.66
N MET A 5 -3.37 -5.76 20.42
CA MET A 5 -2.73 -5.30 19.19
C MET A 5 -3.26 -6.07 17.99
N LEU A 6 -3.63 -5.35 16.94
CA LEU A 6 -4.13 -5.95 15.72
C LEU A 6 -2.98 -6.50 14.88
N LYS A 7 -3.20 -7.64 14.25
CA LYS A 7 -2.33 -8.14 13.20
C LYS A 7 -2.55 -7.33 11.93
N LEU A 8 -1.58 -7.37 11.04
CA LEU A 8 -1.66 -6.62 9.79
C LEU A 8 -2.91 -6.98 8.98
N SER A 9 -3.29 -8.27 8.94
CA SER A 9 -4.50 -8.70 8.26
C SER A 9 -5.75 -8.11 8.88
N GLU A 10 -5.81 -8.04 10.20
CA GLU A 10 -6.94 -7.45 10.91
C GLU A 10 -7.03 -5.96 10.65
N ALA A 11 -5.88 -5.27 10.69
CA ALA A 11 -5.82 -3.85 10.40
C ALA A 11 -6.24 -3.54 8.96
N THR A 12 -5.82 -4.37 8.03
CA THR A 12 -6.22 -4.26 6.62
C THR A 12 -7.74 -4.36 6.47
N ARG A 13 -8.35 -5.29 7.20
CA ARG A 13 -9.81 -5.47 7.18
C ARG A 13 -10.53 -4.23 7.72
N VAL A 14 -10.00 -3.65 8.79
CA VAL A 14 -10.58 -2.43 9.37
C VAL A 14 -10.56 -1.29 8.35
N VAL A 15 -9.42 -1.09 7.71
CA VAL A 15 -9.27 -0.02 6.69
C VAL A 15 -10.18 -0.28 5.50
N TYR A 16 -10.26 -1.52 5.05
CA TYR A 16 -11.15 -1.91 3.95
C TYR A 16 -12.60 -1.53 4.26
N LYS A 17 -13.07 -1.89 5.44
CA LYS A 17 -14.46 -1.59 5.85
C LYS A 17 -14.72 -0.11 5.96
N ARG A 18 -13.75 0.67 6.44
CA ARG A 18 -13.92 2.11 6.65
C ARG A 18 -13.82 2.93 5.37
N ARG A 19 -12.88 2.57 4.50
CA ARG A 19 -12.51 3.44 3.38
C ARG A 19 -12.79 2.85 2.01
N LYS A 20 -12.70 1.53 1.90
CA LYS A 20 -12.66 0.87 0.60
C LYS A 20 -13.90 0.07 0.26
N ASN A 21 -14.71 -0.25 1.26
CA ASN A 21 -15.88 -1.09 1.07
C ASN A 21 -16.81 -0.50 0.00
N GLY A 22 -17.10 -1.28 -1.03
CA GLY A 22 -17.99 -0.87 -2.10
C GLY A 22 -17.35 -0.05 -3.20
N THR A 23 -16.04 0.24 -3.13
CA THR A 23 -15.35 0.99 -4.18
C THR A 23 -14.68 0.04 -5.16
N LYS A 24 -14.46 0.52 -6.40
CA LYS A 24 -13.75 -0.26 -7.40
C LYS A 24 -12.28 -0.48 -7.03
N SER A 25 -11.68 0.46 -6.29
CA SER A 25 -10.29 0.36 -5.85
C SER A 25 -10.09 -0.62 -4.70
N ALA A 26 -11.19 -1.05 -4.07
CA ALA A 26 -11.13 -1.97 -2.93
C ALA A 26 -10.45 -3.28 -3.27
N THR A 27 -10.75 -3.85 -4.43
CA THR A 27 -10.15 -5.11 -4.87
C THR A 27 -8.65 -4.98 -5.02
N ASN A 28 -8.18 -3.91 -5.65
CA ASN A 28 -6.75 -3.67 -5.82
C ASN A 28 -6.04 -3.48 -4.49
N PHE A 29 -6.68 -2.78 -3.56
CA PHE A 29 -6.17 -2.61 -2.21
C PHE A 29 -6.02 -3.95 -1.49
N LEU A 30 -7.05 -4.80 -1.54
CA LEU A 30 -7.01 -6.11 -0.89
C LEU A 30 -5.94 -7.01 -1.49
N ILE A 31 -5.83 -7.03 -2.82
CA ILE A 31 -4.81 -7.83 -3.51
C ILE A 31 -3.41 -7.34 -3.13
N GLY A 32 -3.19 -6.03 -3.17
CA GLY A 32 -1.91 -5.43 -2.80
C GLY A 32 -1.53 -5.74 -1.36
N MET A 33 -2.47 -5.60 -0.44
CA MET A 33 -2.21 -5.90 0.96
C MET A 33 -2.00 -7.39 1.20
N LYS A 34 -2.68 -8.26 0.47
CA LYS A 34 -2.43 -9.70 0.54
C LYS A 34 -0.98 -10.01 0.18
N HIS A 35 -0.46 -9.40 -0.88
CA HIS A 35 0.93 -9.57 -1.28
C HIS A 35 1.89 -9.01 -0.22
N ASN A 36 1.58 -7.85 0.34
CA ASN A 36 2.38 -7.24 1.39
C ASN A 36 2.44 -8.12 2.64
N ILE A 37 1.30 -8.65 3.06
CA ILE A 37 1.21 -9.51 4.23
C ILE A 37 1.99 -10.80 3.99
N LYS A 38 1.89 -11.35 2.79
CA LYS A 38 2.64 -12.58 2.45
C LYS A 38 4.14 -12.33 2.52
N ALA A 39 4.60 -11.15 2.08
CA ALA A 39 6.02 -10.80 2.08
C ALA A 39 6.53 -10.45 3.48
N LEU A 40 5.74 -9.73 4.28
CA LEU A 40 6.11 -9.31 5.63
C LEU A 40 5.88 -10.40 6.67
N GLY A 41 4.86 -11.22 6.48
CA GLY A 41 4.26 -12.03 7.51
C GLY A 41 3.09 -11.28 8.15
N ASP A 42 2.16 -12.02 8.73
CA ASP A 42 0.99 -11.43 9.38
C ASP A 42 1.34 -11.03 10.81
N LEU A 43 2.14 -9.99 10.93
CA LEU A 43 2.67 -9.51 12.20
C LEU A 43 1.73 -8.51 12.85
N PRO A 44 1.81 -8.37 14.19
CA PRO A 44 1.18 -7.25 14.84
C PRO A 44 1.69 -5.93 14.25
N VAL A 45 0.80 -4.95 14.07
CA VAL A 45 1.16 -3.70 13.40
C VAL A 45 2.29 -2.95 14.09
N ASN A 46 2.45 -3.13 15.41
CA ASN A 46 3.53 -2.48 16.15
C ASN A 46 4.90 -3.15 15.98
N LYS A 47 4.95 -4.27 15.28
CA LYS A 47 6.21 -4.98 15.02
C LYS A 47 6.79 -4.68 13.64
N ILE A 48 6.08 -3.92 12.83
CA ILE A 48 6.54 -3.59 11.48
C ILE A 48 7.54 -2.44 11.57
N THR A 49 8.70 -2.61 10.94
CA THR A 49 9.78 -1.63 10.93
C THR A 49 10.11 -1.22 9.50
N ARG A 50 10.83 -0.10 9.37
CA ARG A 50 11.25 0.39 8.05
C ARG A 50 12.12 -0.64 7.29
N PRO A 51 13.13 -1.28 7.92
CA PRO A 51 13.89 -2.31 7.21
C PRO A 51 13.03 -3.47 6.72
N MET A 52 12.00 -3.85 7.47
CA MET A 52 11.07 -4.89 7.05
C MET A 52 10.28 -4.46 5.81
N VAL A 53 9.85 -3.22 5.74
CA VAL A 53 9.14 -2.69 4.58
C VAL A 53 10.06 -2.66 3.36
N ASN A 54 11.33 -2.28 3.53
CA ASN A 54 12.32 -2.35 2.46
C ASN A 54 12.47 -3.78 1.93
N LYS A 55 12.56 -4.75 2.84
CA LYS A 55 12.64 -6.16 2.46
C LYS A 55 11.39 -6.63 1.74
N MET A 56 10.23 -6.18 2.18
CA MET A 56 8.96 -6.46 1.50
C MET A 56 9.02 -5.98 0.04
N MET A 57 9.53 -4.78 -0.19
CA MET A 57 9.66 -4.24 -1.53
C MET A 57 10.59 -5.07 -2.40
N ASP A 58 11.68 -5.56 -1.81
CA ASP A 58 12.62 -6.45 -2.52
C ASP A 58 11.96 -7.78 -2.88
N ILE A 59 11.18 -8.35 -1.97
CA ILE A 59 10.45 -9.60 -2.20
C ILE A 59 9.42 -9.42 -3.31
N LEU A 60 8.68 -8.31 -3.29
CA LEU A 60 7.70 -8.03 -4.32
C LEU A 60 8.35 -7.94 -5.70
N LYS A 61 9.54 -7.38 -5.78
CA LYS A 61 10.26 -7.30 -7.04
C LYS A 61 10.77 -8.68 -7.48
N ALA A 62 11.32 -9.45 -6.57
CA ALA A 62 11.93 -10.74 -6.89
C ALA A 62 10.89 -11.83 -7.17
N GLU A 63 9.87 -11.94 -6.33
CA GLU A 63 8.88 -13.03 -6.42
C GLU A 63 7.70 -12.71 -7.31
N HIS A 64 7.22 -11.48 -7.27
CA HIS A 64 6.05 -11.07 -8.06
C HIS A 64 6.42 -10.32 -9.32
N LYS A 65 7.72 -10.06 -9.52
CA LYS A 65 8.23 -9.34 -10.70
C LYS A 65 7.52 -8.02 -10.94
N ASN A 66 7.10 -7.38 -9.86
CA ASN A 66 6.42 -6.11 -9.96
C ASN A 66 7.37 -5.01 -10.40
N SER A 67 6.85 -4.07 -11.21
CA SER A 67 7.59 -2.85 -11.52
C SER A 67 7.70 -1.97 -10.28
N ASN A 68 8.63 -1.02 -10.30
CA ASN A 68 8.77 -0.09 -9.20
C ASN A 68 7.48 0.70 -8.95
N ALA A 69 6.75 1.05 -10.02
CA ALA A 69 5.46 1.74 -9.88
C ALA A 69 4.45 0.91 -9.08
N VAL A 70 4.35 -0.39 -9.39
CA VAL A 70 3.44 -1.29 -8.67
C VAL A 70 3.90 -1.49 -7.23
N ILE A 71 5.21 -1.62 -7.01
CA ILE A 71 5.76 -1.76 -5.67
C ILE A 71 5.43 -0.52 -4.82
N ASN A 72 5.62 0.67 -5.40
CA ASN A 72 5.29 1.92 -4.72
C ASN A 72 3.80 2.00 -4.38
N GLN A 73 2.94 1.53 -5.27
CA GLN A 73 1.50 1.49 -5.01
C GLN A 73 1.17 0.58 -3.84
N LYS A 74 1.76 -0.62 -3.80
CA LYS A 74 1.56 -1.56 -2.71
C LYS A 74 2.09 -1.02 -1.38
N MET A 75 3.24 -0.36 -1.41
CA MET A 75 3.78 0.31 -0.23
C MET A 75 2.82 1.40 0.25
N GLY A 76 2.19 2.13 -0.68
CA GLY A 76 1.20 3.13 -0.36
C GLY A 76 -0.02 2.54 0.37
N TYR A 77 -0.46 1.35 -0.01
CA TYR A 77 -1.54 0.66 0.69
C TYR A 77 -1.14 0.34 2.13
N LEU A 78 0.07 -0.16 2.33
CA LEU A 78 0.59 -0.44 3.67
C LEU A 78 0.64 0.85 4.50
N ARG A 79 1.11 1.93 3.90
CA ARG A 79 1.17 3.24 4.56
C ARG A 79 -0.21 3.68 5.05
N VAL A 80 -1.24 3.51 4.23
CA VAL A 80 -2.61 3.87 4.61
C VAL A 80 -3.06 3.07 5.82
N VAL A 81 -2.78 1.76 5.83
CA VAL A 81 -3.14 0.89 6.94
C VAL A 81 -2.43 1.34 8.22
N LEU A 82 -1.13 1.60 8.14
CA LEU A 82 -0.36 2.01 9.32
C LEU A 82 -0.79 3.38 9.84
N GLN A 83 -1.09 4.32 8.93
CA GLN A 83 -1.60 5.64 9.31
C GLN A 83 -2.94 5.54 10.05
N GLU A 84 -3.82 4.68 9.58
CA GLU A 84 -5.10 4.45 10.24
C GLU A 84 -4.90 3.86 11.64
N MET A 85 -3.94 2.97 11.79
CA MET A 85 -3.62 2.39 13.10
C MET A 85 -3.01 3.43 14.04
N GLU A 86 -2.23 4.36 13.49
CA GLU A 86 -1.71 5.47 14.29
C GLU A 86 -2.86 6.37 14.77
N GLU A 87 -3.78 6.70 13.90
CA GLU A 87 -4.94 7.51 14.25
C GLU A 87 -5.81 6.85 15.32
N ASP A 88 -5.91 5.53 15.29
CA ASP A 88 -6.66 4.77 16.28
C ASP A 88 -5.88 4.56 17.58
N GLY A 89 -4.64 5.02 17.64
CA GLY A 89 -3.83 4.94 18.86
C GLY A 89 -3.14 3.60 19.09
N TYR A 90 -3.07 2.74 18.09
CA TYR A 90 -2.41 1.44 18.23
C TYR A 90 -0.89 1.53 18.12
N ILE A 91 -0.38 2.43 17.29
CA ILE A 91 1.05 2.54 16.98
C ILE A 91 1.47 3.99 16.83
N GLU A 92 2.78 4.20 16.84
CA GLU A 92 3.40 5.41 16.31
C GLU A 92 3.83 5.11 14.88
N MET A 93 3.61 6.06 13.97
CA MET A 93 3.94 5.84 12.57
C MET A 93 5.43 5.71 12.37
N ILE A 94 5.84 4.66 11.66
CA ILE A 94 7.24 4.48 11.28
C ILE A 94 7.57 5.41 10.11
N LYS A 95 8.86 5.69 9.94
CA LYS A 95 9.32 6.41 8.77
C LYS A 95 9.31 5.47 7.57
N MET A 96 8.39 5.71 6.66
CA MET A 96 8.27 4.86 5.47
C MET A 96 9.48 5.03 4.55
N PRO A 97 9.91 3.95 3.86
CA PRO A 97 10.95 4.06 2.86
C PRO A 97 10.54 5.02 1.74
N LYS A 98 11.52 5.61 1.11
CA LYS A 98 11.27 6.43 -0.07
C LYS A 98 10.73 5.57 -1.20
N PRO A 99 9.84 6.10 -2.04
CA PRO A 99 9.38 5.37 -3.23
C PRO A 99 10.57 5.03 -4.13
N ARG A 100 10.50 3.87 -4.76
CA ARG A 100 11.52 3.46 -5.71
C ARG A 100 11.42 4.26 -7.00
N PRO A 101 12.56 4.51 -7.67
CA PRO A 101 12.53 5.25 -8.92
C PRO A 101 11.66 4.52 -9.93
N THR A 102 10.83 5.26 -10.61
CA THR A 102 10.04 4.75 -11.71
C THR A 102 10.58 5.37 -12.99
N LYS A 103 10.27 4.74 -14.12
CA LYS A 103 10.70 5.30 -15.41
C LYS A 103 9.85 6.50 -15.80
N ASN A 104 9.53 7.31 -14.84
CA ASN A 104 8.69 8.48 -14.99
C ASN A 104 9.30 9.57 -15.79
N THR A 105 10.59 9.46 -16.03
CA THR A 105 11.23 10.33 -16.97
C THR A 105 10.47 10.37 -18.29
N LYS A 106 9.65 9.34 -18.52
CA LYS A 106 8.78 9.29 -19.69
C LYS A 106 7.53 10.12 -19.54
N VAL A 107 7.27 10.67 -18.37
CA VAL A 107 6.08 11.48 -18.14
C VAL A 107 6.05 12.66 -19.08
N HIS A 108 7.21 13.24 -19.38
CA HIS A 108 7.27 14.36 -20.31
C HIS A 108 7.01 13.96 -21.77
N TYR A 109 6.92 12.67 -22.03
CA TYR A 109 6.51 12.18 -23.34
C TYR A 109 5.02 11.84 -23.39
N LEU A 110 4.31 12.00 -22.29
CA LEU A 110 2.89 11.80 -22.28
C LEU A 110 2.24 12.80 -23.23
N THR A 111 1.53 12.29 -24.21
CA THR A 111 0.71 13.14 -25.07
C THR A 111 -0.49 13.61 -24.25
N LYS A 112 -1.12 14.70 -24.72
CA LYS A 112 -2.32 15.18 -24.08
C LYS A 112 -3.41 14.11 -24.03
N ASP A 113 -3.49 13.29 -25.09
CA ASP A 113 -4.47 12.20 -25.17
C ASP A 113 -4.23 11.16 -24.08
N MET A 114 -2.96 10.79 -23.85
CA MET A 114 -2.61 9.84 -22.80
C MET A 114 -2.91 10.40 -21.41
N GLU A 115 -2.65 11.68 -21.21
CA GLU A 115 -2.95 12.37 -19.97
C GLU A 115 -4.45 12.39 -19.70
N ASP A 116 -5.26 12.72 -20.72
CA ASP A 116 -6.70 12.72 -20.61
C ASP A 116 -7.24 11.33 -20.32
N GLU A 117 -6.67 10.32 -20.93
CA GLU A 117 -7.04 8.93 -20.68
C GLU A 117 -6.76 8.53 -19.24
N LEU A 118 -5.60 8.89 -18.69
CA LEU A 118 -5.27 8.62 -17.30
C LEU A 118 -6.19 9.33 -16.34
N LEU A 119 -6.52 10.59 -16.62
CA LEU A 119 -7.45 11.35 -15.79
C LEU A 119 -8.85 10.74 -15.81
N SER A 120 -9.30 10.33 -16.99
CA SER A 120 -10.57 9.64 -17.13
C SER A 120 -10.59 8.33 -16.34
N TRP A 121 -9.52 7.57 -16.42
CA TRP A 121 -9.39 6.33 -15.66
C TRP A 121 -9.47 6.56 -14.15
N LEU A 122 -8.79 7.59 -13.65
CA LEU A 122 -8.82 7.93 -12.24
C LEU A 122 -10.21 8.35 -11.77
N LEU A 123 -10.91 9.12 -12.60
CA LEU A 123 -12.28 9.55 -12.29
C LEU A 123 -13.24 8.38 -12.25
N ASP A 124 -13.07 7.42 -13.17
CA ASP A 124 -13.93 6.25 -13.25
C ASP A 124 -13.69 5.24 -12.12
N HIS A 125 -12.53 5.30 -11.46
CA HIS A 125 -12.16 4.32 -10.44
C HIS A 125 -12.32 4.84 -9.01
N ASP A 126 -12.76 6.04 -8.86
CA ASP A 126 -13.11 6.58 -7.54
C ASP A 126 -14.61 6.39 -7.21
#